data_2156247aaba40d3c0f15aab69b9a848f
#
_entry.id   2156247aaba40d3c0f15aab69b9a848f
#
_cell.length_a   1.000
_cell.length_b   1.000
_cell.length_c   1.000
_cell.angle_alpha   90.00
_cell.angle_beta   90.00
_cell.angle_gamma   90.00
#
_symmetry.space_group_name_H-M   'P 1'
#
loop_
_entity.id
_entity.type
_entity.pdbx_description
1 polymer ?
#
loop_
_entity_poly.entity_id
_entity_poly.type
_entity_poly.pdbx_seq_one_letter_code
_entity_poly.pdbx_strand_id
1 'polypeptide(L)'
;MTWNLWYVFGPFELRREAIRRVIERENPDIVCLQEVFCVRVGTEVRTFADELARDLGMNCFVSDGPWFPRRSSDEDGRDVGEERAMGNAILSRWPIESHGQVTLPGKDSDAGYRKAVHARVNTPWGAWPFVCTHLNHRFDESAVRVRQVDALADLIRDLRGNSDSDLPVIIGGDFNAVPDSDEIRRLTGRTEPRHANLVLSDVWEQCGDGSGLTWRSDNEYQADANWPNRRLDYLFVTWPRPKPMGHARRAWLAGVESEDVDGRRVQPSDHAAVVADFRVG
;
A
#
# COMPACT_ATOMS: atom_id res chain seq x y z
N MET A 1 -2.50 7.63 4.03
CA MET A 1 -1.99 7.64 2.64
C MET A 1 -1.72 6.23 2.19
N THR A 2 -1.95 5.88 0.93
CA THR A 2 -1.45 4.64 0.30
C THR A 2 -0.77 4.98 -1.01
N TRP A 3 0.35 4.28 -1.32
CA TRP A 3 1.14 4.56 -2.51
C TRP A 3 1.96 3.36 -2.98
N ASN A 4 1.80 2.95 -4.23
CA ASN A 4 2.72 2.06 -4.91
C ASN A 4 3.95 2.85 -5.37
N LEU A 5 5.16 2.44 -4.96
CA LEU A 5 6.41 3.17 -5.16
C LEU A 5 7.16 2.77 -6.44
N TRP A 6 6.63 1.83 -7.20
CA TRP A 6 7.22 1.35 -8.46
C TRP A 6 8.66 0.82 -8.30
N TYR A 7 8.91 0.11 -7.21
CA TYR A 7 10.17 -0.60 -6.95
C TYR A 7 11.41 0.24 -7.31
N VAL A 8 12.38 -0.36 -8.03
CA VAL A 8 13.62 0.30 -8.49
C VAL A 8 13.59 0.68 -9.97
N PHE A 9 12.41 0.67 -10.59
CA PHE A 9 12.30 0.98 -12.00
C PHE A 9 12.55 2.47 -12.29
N GLY A 10 12.90 2.77 -13.56
CA GLY A 10 13.20 4.13 -13.96
C GLY A 10 14.40 4.75 -13.24
N PRO A 11 14.46 6.08 -13.09
CA PRO A 11 15.57 6.79 -12.43
C PRO A 11 15.41 6.74 -10.89
N PHE A 12 15.54 5.56 -10.29
CA PHE A 12 15.19 5.29 -8.89
C PHE A 12 15.86 6.25 -7.90
N GLU A 13 17.13 6.58 -8.06
CA GLU A 13 17.84 7.48 -7.13
C GLU A 13 17.23 8.90 -7.09
N LEU A 14 16.75 9.40 -8.22
CA LEU A 14 16.03 10.68 -8.26
C LEU A 14 14.60 10.53 -7.71
N ARG A 15 13.93 9.40 -8.03
CA ARG A 15 12.57 9.12 -7.54
C ARG A 15 12.51 8.99 -6.02
N ARG A 16 13.55 8.45 -5.37
CA ARG A 16 13.63 8.36 -3.90
C ARG A 16 13.41 9.72 -3.24
N GLU A 17 14.14 10.74 -3.72
CA GLU A 17 14.01 12.09 -3.18
C GLU A 17 12.65 12.71 -3.54
N ALA A 18 12.15 12.50 -4.76
CA ALA A 18 10.82 12.95 -5.17
C ALA A 18 9.71 12.34 -4.28
N ILE A 19 9.77 11.02 -4.02
CA ILE A 19 8.84 10.30 -3.13
C ILE A 19 8.89 10.89 -1.72
N ARG A 20 10.10 11.06 -1.15
CA ARG A 20 10.28 11.64 0.18
C ARG A 20 9.62 13.01 0.29
N ARG A 21 9.84 13.91 -0.69
CA ARG A 21 9.25 15.27 -0.72
C ARG A 21 7.74 15.26 -0.77
N VAL A 22 7.15 14.35 -1.57
CA VAL A 22 5.69 14.20 -1.62
C VAL A 22 5.14 13.78 -0.26
N ILE A 23 5.71 12.74 0.37
CA ILE A 23 5.24 12.27 1.68
C ILE A 23 5.41 13.36 2.75
N GLU A 24 6.54 14.07 2.75
CA GLU A 24 6.81 15.18 3.67
C GLU A 24 5.79 16.32 3.52
N ARG A 25 5.48 16.70 2.29
CA ARG A 25 4.49 17.76 1.97
C ARG A 25 3.08 17.37 2.38
N GLU A 26 2.67 16.13 2.09
CA GLU A 26 1.35 15.61 2.46
C GLU A 26 1.25 15.36 3.98
N ASN A 27 2.39 15.14 4.65
CA ASN A 27 2.52 14.98 6.10
C ASN A 27 1.51 14.00 6.72
N PRO A 28 1.33 12.79 6.16
CA PRO A 28 0.35 11.82 6.65
C PRO A 28 0.75 11.23 7.99
N ASP A 29 -0.23 10.86 8.81
CA ASP A 29 0.00 10.16 10.06
C ASP A 29 0.35 8.68 9.84
N ILE A 30 -0.24 8.07 8.81
CA ILE A 30 -0.04 6.66 8.43
C ILE A 30 0.18 6.56 6.93
N VAL A 31 1.18 5.78 6.52
CA VAL A 31 1.49 5.52 5.10
C VAL A 31 1.53 4.02 4.84
N CYS A 32 0.72 3.55 3.91
CA CYS A 32 0.75 2.20 3.35
C CYS A 32 1.53 2.24 2.03
N LEU A 33 2.66 1.55 1.96
CA LEU A 33 3.53 1.55 0.78
C LEU A 33 3.53 0.17 0.12
N GLN A 34 3.48 0.14 -1.21
CA GLN A 34 3.61 -1.05 -2.01
C GLN A 34 4.84 -0.93 -2.92
N GLU A 35 5.33 -2.06 -3.41
CA GLU A 35 6.55 -2.13 -4.23
C GLU A 35 7.78 -1.48 -3.56
N VAL A 36 7.90 -1.64 -2.26
CA VAL A 36 9.05 -1.16 -1.51
C VAL A 36 10.28 -1.98 -1.88
N PHE A 37 11.36 -1.30 -2.26
CA PHE A 37 12.65 -1.96 -2.49
C PHE A 37 13.24 -2.45 -1.18
N CYS A 38 13.61 -3.74 -1.17
CA CYS A 38 14.28 -4.39 -0.07
C CYS A 38 15.52 -5.11 -0.60
N VAL A 39 16.64 -5.01 0.12
CA VAL A 39 17.90 -5.71 -0.18
C VAL A 39 18.43 -6.38 1.07
N ARG A 40 18.98 -7.60 0.91
CA ARG A 40 19.62 -8.37 1.96
C ARG A 40 21.01 -8.79 1.50
N VAL A 41 22.01 -8.58 2.36
CA VAL A 41 23.38 -9.06 2.19
C VAL A 41 23.78 -9.75 3.48
N GLY A 42 23.95 -11.07 3.42
CA GLY A 42 24.14 -11.88 4.62
C GLY A 42 22.94 -11.79 5.56
N THR A 43 23.14 -11.25 6.76
CA THR A 43 22.07 -11.02 7.75
C THR A 43 21.54 -9.58 7.76
N GLU A 44 22.17 -8.68 7.03
CA GLU A 44 21.79 -7.27 6.99
C GLU A 44 20.66 -7.05 5.97
N VAL A 45 19.54 -6.51 6.45
CA VAL A 45 18.40 -6.13 5.62
C VAL A 45 18.31 -4.59 5.62
N ARG A 46 18.16 -4.02 4.45
CA ARG A 46 17.89 -2.59 4.23
C ARG A 46 16.68 -2.45 3.34
N THR A 47 15.79 -1.54 3.69
CA THR A 47 14.60 -1.25 2.88
C THR A 47 14.45 0.25 2.64
N PHE A 48 13.87 0.61 1.51
CA PHE A 48 13.58 2.00 1.23
C PHE A 48 12.53 2.58 2.20
N ALA A 49 11.65 1.74 2.74
CA ALA A 49 10.67 2.18 3.76
C ALA A 49 11.36 2.54 5.10
N ASP A 50 12.41 1.81 5.52
CA ASP A 50 13.18 2.16 6.72
C ASP A 50 13.95 3.48 6.54
N GLU A 51 14.44 3.75 5.33
CA GLU A 51 15.08 5.02 4.99
C GLU A 51 14.07 6.17 5.09
N LEU A 52 12.91 6.04 4.43
CA LEU A 52 11.83 7.02 4.50
C LEU A 52 11.37 7.25 5.94
N ALA A 53 11.19 6.18 6.71
CA ALA A 53 10.75 6.28 8.11
C ALA A 53 11.76 7.06 8.96
N ARG A 54 13.06 6.78 8.81
CA ARG A 54 14.13 7.51 9.50
C ARG A 54 14.13 8.99 9.12
N ASP A 55 14.07 9.30 7.82
CA ASP A 55 14.15 10.67 7.32
C ASP A 55 12.91 11.50 7.70
N LEU A 56 11.75 10.87 7.83
CA LEU A 56 10.47 11.47 8.19
C LEU A 56 10.16 11.39 9.72
N GLY A 57 11.02 10.74 10.51
CA GLY A 57 10.79 10.57 11.95
C GLY A 57 9.61 9.65 12.27
N MET A 58 9.35 8.63 11.46
CA MET A 58 8.23 7.69 11.60
C MET A 58 8.71 6.31 12.06
N ASN A 59 7.81 5.53 12.65
CA ASN A 59 7.99 4.10 12.90
C ASN A 59 7.65 3.32 11.63
N CYS A 60 8.28 2.15 11.42
CA CYS A 60 8.10 1.35 10.22
C CYS A 60 7.93 -0.15 10.51
N PHE A 61 7.09 -0.81 9.74
CA PHE A 61 7.05 -2.27 9.60
C PHE A 61 7.02 -2.62 8.12
N VAL A 62 7.92 -3.51 7.69
CA VAL A 62 8.05 -3.97 6.30
C VAL A 62 7.82 -5.47 6.24
N SER A 63 7.18 -5.97 5.18
CA SER A 63 7.00 -7.40 4.94
C SER A 63 8.34 -8.11 4.73
N ASP A 64 8.46 -9.33 5.24
CA ASP A 64 9.60 -10.19 4.98
C ASP A 64 9.39 -11.03 3.71
N GLY A 65 10.39 -11.03 2.81
CA GLY A 65 10.48 -11.83 1.59
C GLY A 65 9.24 -11.86 0.67
N PRO A 66 9.20 -12.72 -0.33
CA PRO A 66 10.25 -13.67 -0.74
C PRO A 66 11.51 -12.98 -1.25
N TRP A 67 12.66 -13.56 -0.95
CA TRP A 67 13.96 -13.05 -1.33
C TRP A 67 14.48 -13.74 -2.58
N PHE A 68 14.99 -12.97 -3.53
CA PHE A 68 15.50 -13.47 -4.81
C PHE A 68 16.97 -13.15 -4.93
N PRO A 69 17.81 -14.18 -5.16
CA PRO A 69 19.23 -13.96 -5.35
C PRO A 69 19.50 -13.07 -6.57
N ARG A 70 20.40 -12.12 -6.39
CA ARG A 70 20.94 -11.30 -7.46
C ARG A 70 22.45 -11.52 -7.55
N ARG A 71 22.93 -11.74 -8.77
CA ARG A 71 24.38 -11.72 -9.00
C ARG A 71 24.89 -10.30 -8.84
N SER A 72 25.59 -10.05 -7.76
CA SER A 72 26.33 -8.82 -7.49
C SER A 72 27.71 -9.19 -6.99
N SER A 73 28.73 -8.48 -7.44
CA SER A 73 30.12 -8.71 -7.05
C SER A 73 30.65 -7.50 -6.30
N ASP A 74 31.54 -7.75 -5.31
CA ASP A 74 32.34 -6.69 -4.70
C ASP A 74 33.40 -6.14 -5.68
N GLU A 75 34.24 -5.19 -5.20
CA GLU A 75 35.33 -4.61 -5.98
C GLU A 75 36.36 -5.63 -6.47
N ASP A 76 36.46 -6.77 -5.78
CA ASP A 76 37.35 -7.90 -6.14
C ASP A 76 36.66 -8.93 -7.05
N GLY A 77 35.42 -8.72 -7.45
CA GLY A 77 34.64 -9.62 -8.32
C GLY A 77 34.05 -10.83 -7.62
N ARG A 78 34.02 -10.85 -6.27
CA ARG A 78 33.42 -11.94 -5.47
C ARG A 78 31.91 -11.71 -5.37
N ASP A 79 31.12 -12.79 -5.53
CA ASP A 79 29.68 -12.75 -5.27
C ASP A 79 29.42 -12.39 -3.81
N VAL A 80 28.73 -11.27 -3.57
CA VAL A 80 28.40 -10.79 -2.23
C VAL A 80 27.13 -11.41 -1.67
N GLY A 81 26.48 -12.32 -2.42
CA GLY A 81 25.26 -12.99 -1.97
C GLY A 81 24.09 -12.02 -1.77
N GLU A 82 23.96 -11.02 -2.64
CA GLU A 82 22.84 -10.06 -2.59
C GLU A 82 21.54 -10.74 -2.95
N GLU A 83 20.52 -10.50 -2.13
CA GLU A 83 19.14 -10.90 -2.41
C GLU A 83 18.25 -9.66 -2.38
N ARG A 84 17.24 -9.64 -3.23
CA ARG A 84 16.27 -8.56 -3.32
C ARG A 84 14.85 -9.06 -3.11
N ALA A 85 14.01 -8.21 -2.54
CA ALA A 85 12.58 -8.43 -2.41
C ALA A 85 11.81 -7.15 -2.75
N MET A 86 10.56 -7.35 -3.14
CA MET A 86 9.57 -6.29 -3.28
C MET A 86 8.59 -6.43 -2.12
N GLY A 87 8.57 -5.43 -1.23
CA GLY A 87 7.80 -5.47 0.01
C GLY A 87 6.58 -4.56 0.01
N ASN A 88 5.73 -4.79 1.02
CA ASN A 88 4.73 -3.83 1.48
C ASN A 88 5.18 -3.28 2.84
N ALA A 89 4.87 -2.01 3.13
CA ALA A 89 5.23 -1.41 4.41
C ALA A 89 4.10 -0.55 4.98
N ILE A 90 4.11 -0.40 6.30
CA ILE A 90 3.30 0.58 7.03
C ILE A 90 4.26 1.50 7.79
N LEU A 91 4.19 2.80 7.49
CA LEU A 91 4.85 3.83 8.27
C LEU A 91 3.83 4.50 9.19
N SER A 92 4.24 4.86 10.38
CA SER A 92 3.37 5.49 11.38
C SER A 92 4.10 6.57 12.17
N ARG A 93 3.44 7.72 12.33
CA ARG A 93 3.88 8.78 13.25
C ARG A 93 3.95 8.29 14.69
N TRP A 94 3.11 7.36 15.07
CA TRP A 94 3.02 6.83 16.43
C TRP A 94 3.62 5.42 16.54
N PRO A 95 3.96 4.98 17.75
CA PRO A 95 4.52 3.66 17.96
C PRO A 95 3.62 2.54 17.44
N ILE A 96 4.23 1.56 16.79
CA ILE A 96 3.57 0.32 16.38
C ILE A 96 3.61 -0.65 17.57
N GLU A 97 2.43 -0.95 18.13
CA GLU A 97 2.26 -1.84 19.28
C GLU A 97 2.45 -3.31 18.89
N SER A 98 1.85 -3.71 17.77
CA SER A 98 1.98 -5.05 17.22
C SER A 98 1.85 -5.02 15.71
N HIS A 99 2.45 -5.99 15.04
CA HIS A 99 2.44 -6.10 13.59
C HIS A 99 2.52 -7.55 13.14
N GLY A 100 2.20 -7.80 11.88
CA GLY A 100 2.33 -9.10 11.26
C GLY A 100 2.06 -9.05 9.76
N GLN A 101 2.16 -10.22 9.15
CA GLN A 101 1.87 -10.39 7.73
C GLN A 101 1.13 -11.68 7.46
N VAL A 102 0.32 -11.67 6.40
CA VAL A 102 -0.38 -12.84 5.87
C VAL A 102 0.00 -13.01 4.40
N THR A 103 0.40 -14.20 4.01
CA THR A 103 0.60 -14.55 2.61
C THR A 103 -0.75 -14.73 1.94
N LEU A 104 -0.96 -13.99 0.85
CA LEU A 104 -2.18 -14.08 0.07
C LEU A 104 -2.11 -15.23 -0.95
N PRO A 105 -3.25 -15.88 -1.25
CA PRO A 105 -3.29 -16.95 -2.25
C PRO A 105 -2.75 -16.49 -3.60
N GLY A 106 -1.95 -17.33 -4.26
CA GLY A 106 -1.42 -17.11 -5.61
C GLY A 106 -1.62 -18.34 -6.49
N LYS A 107 -1.03 -18.33 -7.68
CA LYS A 107 -0.71 -19.54 -8.41
C LYS A 107 0.57 -20.15 -7.85
N ASP A 108 0.85 -21.42 -8.15
CA ASP A 108 2.07 -22.10 -7.68
C ASP A 108 3.36 -21.33 -8.03
N SER A 109 3.37 -20.67 -9.21
CA SER A 109 4.48 -19.82 -9.67
C SER A 109 4.65 -18.53 -8.86
N ASP A 110 3.61 -18.09 -8.16
CA ASP A 110 3.54 -16.81 -7.43
C ASP A 110 3.42 -17.04 -5.91
N ALA A 111 3.68 -18.27 -5.46
CA ALA A 111 3.57 -18.63 -4.05
C ALA A 111 4.46 -17.74 -3.16
N GLY A 112 3.84 -17.01 -2.25
CA GLY A 112 4.53 -16.13 -1.31
C GLY A 112 4.80 -14.69 -1.80
N TYR A 113 4.53 -14.38 -3.06
CA TYR A 113 4.78 -13.04 -3.62
C TYR A 113 3.86 -11.95 -3.06
N ARG A 114 2.57 -12.27 -2.92
CA ARG A 114 1.57 -11.29 -2.49
C ARG A 114 1.28 -11.46 -1.01
N LYS A 115 1.35 -10.34 -0.29
CA LYS A 115 1.15 -10.31 1.16
C LYS A 115 0.25 -9.15 1.55
N ALA A 116 -0.46 -9.33 2.65
CA ALA A 116 -1.01 -8.24 3.42
C ALA A 116 -0.18 -8.08 4.69
N VAL A 117 0.32 -6.87 4.95
CA VAL A 117 0.92 -6.51 6.24
C VAL A 117 -0.09 -5.76 7.08
N HIS A 118 -0.04 -5.95 8.39
CA HIS A 118 -0.90 -5.23 9.31
C HIS A 118 -0.11 -4.69 10.49
N ALA A 119 -0.58 -3.59 11.05
CA ALA A 119 -0.03 -2.98 12.24
C ALA A 119 -1.16 -2.46 13.13
N ARG A 120 -1.03 -2.67 14.44
CA ARG A 120 -1.82 -1.98 15.45
C ARG A 120 -0.99 -0.84 15.98
N VAL A 121 -1.45 0.37 15.73
CA VAL A 121 -0.72 1.61 16.04
C VAL A 121 -1.29 2.23 17.31
N ASN A 122 -0.43 2.59 18.25
CA ASN A 122 -0.84 3.25 19.50
C ASN A 122 -1.05 4.74 19.28
N THR A 123 -2.23 5.09 18.75
CA THR A 123 -2.62 6.47 18.46
C THR A 123 -3.15 7.18 19.69
N PRO A 124 -3.26 8.53 19.69
CA PRO A 124 -3.90 9.29 20.78
C PRO A 124 -5.38 8.90 21.04
N TRP A 125 -6.01 8.20 20.10
CA TRP A 125 -7.43 7.77 20.18
C TRP A 125 -7.57 6.29 20.52
N GLY A 126 -6.48 5.59 20.74
CA GLY A 126 -6.43 4.17 21.07
C GLY A 126 -5.62 3.35 20.06
N ALA A 127 -5.54 2.06 20.29
CA ALA A 127 -4.82 1.11 19.43
C ALA A 127 -5.60 0.89 18.12
N TRP A 128 -5.15 1.53 17.04
CA TRP A 128 -5.85 1.53 15.75
C TRP A 128 -5.24 0.53 14.77
N PRO A 129 -6.04 -0.38 14.17
CA PRO A 129 -5.54 -1.35 13.20
C PRO A 129 -5.50 -0.78 11.78
N PHE A 130 -4.33 -0.98 11.12
CA PHE A 130 -4.09 -0.64 9.72
C PHE A 130 -3.63 -1.87 8.94
N VAL A 131 -3.99 -1.94 7.67
CA VAL A 131 -3.57 -3.01 6.76
C VAL A 131 -3.04 -2.39 5.47
N CYS A 132 -1.92 -2.91 4.97
CA CYS A 132 -1.38 -2.56 3.67
C CYS A 132 -1.27 -3.82 2.80
N THR A 133 -1.71 -3.75 1.55
CA THR A 133 -1.70 -4.88 0.63
C THR A 133 -1.32 -4.48 -0.78
N HIS A 134 -0.86 -5.47 -1.56
CA HIS A 134 -0.66 -5.36 -3.00
C HIS A 134 -1.12 -6.66 -3.65
N LEU A 135 -2.20 -6.61 -4.42
CA LEU A 135 -2.80 -7.79 -5.04
C LEU A 135 -2.11 -8.17 -6.35
N ASN A 136 -2.52 -9.30 -6.93
CA ASN A 136 -1.98 -9.78 -8.20
C ASN A 136 -2.20 -8.75 -9.31
N HIS A 137 -1.12 -8.45 -10.07
CA HIS A 137 -1.09 -7.38 -11.07
C HIS A 137 -1.68 -7.76 -12.43
N ARG A 138 -1.87 -9.05 -12.70
CA ARG A 138 -2.33 -9.50 -14.01
C ARG A 138 -3.81 -9.20 -14.20
N PHE A 139 -4.13 -8.39 -15.19
CA PHE A 139 -5.51 -7.94 -15.44
C PHE A 139 -6.46 -9.07 -15.82
N ASP A 140 -5.94 -10.18 -16.37
CA ASP A 140 -6.69 -11.39 -16.74
C ASP A 140 -6.87 -12.38 -15.57
N GLU A 141 -6.42 -12.04 -14.35
CA GLU A 141 -6.44 -12.96 -13.19
C GLU A 141 -7.36 -12.47 -12.05
N SER A 142 -8.54 -11.94 -12.37
CA SER A 142 -9.53 -11.52 -11.38
C SER A 142 -9.88 -12.64 -10.38
N ALA A 143 -10.00 -13.88 -10.84
CA ALA A 143 -10.27 -15.03 -9.95
C ALA A 143 -9.16 -15.26 -8.89
N VAL A 144 -7.91 -14.90 -9.17
CA VAL A 144 -6.82 -14.90 -8.16
C VAL A 144 -7.07 -13.81 -7.15
N ARG A 145 -7.35 -12.57 -7.61
CA ARG A 145 -7.63 -11.43 -6.72
C ARG A 145 -8.88 -11.66 -5.87
N VAL A 146 -9.91 -12.33 -6.39
CA VAL A 146 -11.09 -12.72 -5.57
C VAL A 146 -10.64 -13.58 -4.38
N ARG A 147 -9.78 -14.58 -4.58
CA ARG A 147 -9.26 -15.39 -3.46
C ARG A 147 -8.37 -14.57 -2.51
N GLN A 148 -7.62 -13.60 -3.05
CA GLN A 148 -6.78 -12.70 -2.24
C GLN A 148 -7.62 -11.77 -1.37
N VAL A 149 -8.70 -11.19 -1.89
CA VAL A 149 -9.60 -10.37 -1.08
C VAL A 149 -10.41 -11.19 -0.07
N ASP A 150 -10.67 -12.47 -0.33
CA ASP A 150 -11.26 -13.37 0.66
C ASP A 150 -10.31 -13.60 1.86
N ALA A 151 -9.03 -13.87 1.58
CA ALA A 151 -8.01 -13.99 2.64
C ALA A 151 -7.79 -12.66 3.38
N LEU A 152 -7.85 -11.54 2.66
CA LEU A 152 -7.79 -10.20 3.26
C LEU A 152 -9.00 -9.93 4.15
N ALA A 153 -10.20 -10.36 3.76
CA ALA A 153 -11.41 -10.23 4.57
C ALA A 153 -11.33 -11.08 5.85
N ASP A 154 -10.71 -12.27 5.79
CA ASP A 154 -10.46 -13.10 6.98
C ASP A 154 -9.55 -12.33 7.98
N LEU A 155 -8.45 -11.74 7.52
CA LEU A 155 -7.55 -10.91 8.33
C LEU A 155 -8.29 -9.68 8.92
N ILE A 156 -9.03 -8.95 8.11
CA ILE A 156 -9.76 -7.74 8.53
C ILE A 156 -10.79 -8.08 9.60
N ARG A 157 -11.52 -9.20 9.46
CA ARG A 157 -12.47 -9.68 10.48
C ARG A 157 -11.78 -9.87 11.82
N ASP A 158 -10.59 -10.51 11.82
CA ASP A 158 -9.86 -10.82 13.04
C ASP A 158 -9.28 -9.54 13.71
N LEU A 159 -8.89 -8.55 12.91
CA LEU A 159 -8.37 -7.26 13.38
C LEU A 159 -9.47 -6.30 13.89
N ARG A 160 -10.68 -6.39 13.34
CA ARG A 160 -11.77 -5.43 13.58
C ARG A 160 -12.28 -5.41 15.02
N GLY A 161 -12.16 -6.53 15.73
CA GLY A 161 -12.81 -6.69 17.03
C GLY A 161 -14.34 -6.76 16.96
N ASN A 162 -14.99 -6.88 18.10
CA ASN A 162 -16.44 -7.05 18.23
C ASN A 162 -17.09 -6.02 19.15
N SER A 163 -16.32 -5.18 19.83
CA SER A 163 -16.82 -4.14 20.71
C SER A 163 -17.26 -2.90 19.95
N ASP A 164 -18.27 -2.20 20.44
CA ASP A 164 -18.69 -0.90 19.89
C ASP A 164 -17.66 0.22 20.14
N SER A 165 -16.68 -0.03 21.03
CA SER A 165 -15.54 0.86 21.28
C SER A 165 -14.34 0.59 20.38
N ASP A 166 -14.33 -0.50 19.60
CA ASP A 166 -13.20 -0.84 18.73
C ASP A 166 -13.13 0.12 17.55
N LEU A 167 -11.91 0.62 17.29
CA LEU A 167 -11.64 1.49 16.13
C LEU A 167 -11.76 0.68 14.82
N PRO A 168 -12.23 1.32 13.72
CA PRO A 168 -12.36 0.63 12.45
C PRO A 168 -11.00 0.26 11.89
N VAL A 169 -10.92 -0.82 11.11
CA VAL A 169 -9.72 -1.14 10.33
C VAL A 169 -9.67 -0.21 9.12
N ILE A 170 -8.51 0.42 8.89
CA ILE A 170 -8.23 1.18 7.67
C ILE A 170 -7.28 0.35 6.82
N ILE A 171 -7.62 0.17 5.55
CA ILE A 171 -6.89 -0.65 4.60
C ILE A 171 -6.43 0.25 3.45
N GLY A 172 -5.12 0.26 3.18
CA GLY A 172 -4.54 0.90 2.00
C GLY A 172 -3.88 -0.12 1.10
N GLY A 173 -3.90 0.10 -0.22
CA GLY A 173 -3.19 -0.80 -1.12
C GLY A 173 -3.41 -0.54 -2.60
N ASP A 174 -2.54 -1.17 -3.38
CA ASP A 174 -2.75 -1.40 -4.80
C ASP A 174 -3.51 -2.73 -4.98
N PHE A 175 -4.76 -2.62 -5.35
CA PHE A 175 -5.63 -3.79 -5.58
C PHE A 175 -5.55 -4.32 -7.01
N ASN A 176 -4.86 -3.61 -7.92
CA ASN A 176 -4.76 -3.99 -9.33
C ASN A 176 -6.11 -4.30 -9.99
N ALA A 177 -7.16 -3.65 -9.53
CA ALA A 177 -8.55 -3.91 -9.87
C ALA A 177 -9.33 -2.60 -9.96
N VAL A 178 -10.16 -2.45 -10.98
CA VAL A 178 -11.04 -1.26 -11.14
C VAL A 178 -12.29 -1.39 -10.26
N PRO A 179 -13.01 -0.28 -9.96
CA PRO A 179 -14.11 -0.28 -8.98
C PRO A 179 -15.26 -1.26 -9.25
N ASP A 180 -15.50 -1.64 -10.49
CA ASP A 180 -16.56 -2.59 -10.88
C ASP A 180 -16.05 -4.03 -11.06
N SER A 181 -14.78 -4.31 -10.77
CA SER A 181 -14.22 -5.68 -10.73
C SER A 181 -14.85 -6.50 -9.61
N ASP A 182 -14.93 -7.81 -9.81
CA ASP A 182 -15.58 -8.73 -8.88
C ASP A 182 -14.98 -8.68 -7.47
N GLU A 183 -13.63 -8.56 -7.37
CA GLU A 183 -12.91 -8.45 -6.11
C GLU A 183 -13.26 -7.17 -5.34
N ILE A 184 -13.41 -6.03 -6.02
CA ILE A 184 -13.79 -4.76 -5.37
C ILE A 184 -15.28 -4.78 -4.99
N ARG A 185 -16.14 -5.30 -5.89
CA ARG A 185 -17.58 -5.46 -5.62
C ARG A 185 -17.82 -6.37 -4.42
N ARG A 186 -16.98 -7.41 -4.25
CA ARG A 186 -17.06 -8.35 -3.12
C ARG A 186 -16.69 -7.68 -1.80
N LEU A 187 -15.64 -6.87 -1.77
CA LEU A 187 -15.26 -6.09 -0.57
C LEU A 187 -16.30 -5.03 -0.19
N THR A 188 -16.90 -4.39 -1.20
CA THR A 188 -17.85 -3.29 -0.99
C THR A 188 -19.32 -3.73 -0.86
N GLY A 189 -19.59 -5.03 -0.84
CA GLY A 189 -20.94 -5.58 -0.66
C GLY A 189 -21.85 -5.44 -1.89
N ARG A 190 -21.30 -5.16 -3.07
CA ARG A 190 -22.04 -5.16 -4.35
C ARG A 190 -22.23 -6.57 -4.94
N THR A 191 -21.51 -7.54 -4.39
CA THR A 191 -21.75 -8.98 -4.52
C THR A 191 -21.65 -9.59 -3.12
N GLU A 192 -21.97 -10.89 -2.98
CA GLU A 192 -21.93 -11.56 -1.68
C GLU A 192 -20.53 -11.46 -1.03
N PRO A 193 -20.38 -10.85 0.16
CA PRO A 193 -19.10 -10.70 0.83
C PRO A 193 -18.61 -12.04 1.40
N ARG A 194 -17.32 -12.15 1.68
CA ARG A 194 -16.71 -13.33 2.32
C ARG A 194 -17.34 -13.65 3.69
N HIS A 195 -17.65 -12.64 4.48
CA HIS A 195 -18.27 -12.74 5.78
C HIS A 195 -19.51 -11.87 5.85
N ALA A 196 -20.60 -12.41 6.37
CA ALA A 196 -21.78 -11.62 6.71
C ALA A 196 -21.37 -10.46 7.65
N ASN A 197 -21.91 -9.28 7.43
CA ASN A 197 -21.64 -8.06 8.19
C ASN A 197 -20.18 -7.50 8.08
N LEU A 198 -19.40 -7.96 7.12
CA LEU A 198 -18.11 -7.37 6.80
C LEU A 198 -18.15 -6.79 5.39
N VAL A 199 -18.45 -5.51 5.31
CA VAL A 199 -18.42 -4.70 4.07
C VAL A 199 -17.51 -3.51 4.31
N LEU A 200 -16.67 -3.20 3.34
CA LEU A 200 -15.76 -2.06 3.38
C LEU A 200 -16.36 -0.88 2.66
N SER A 201 -16.15 0.30 3.19
CA SER A 201 -16.47 1.56 2.52
C SER A 201 -15.26 2.02 1.72
N ASP A 202 -15.45 2.25 0.44
CA ASP A 202 -14.45 2.88 -0.43
C ASP A 202 -14.38 4.38 -0.10
N VAL A 203 -13.23 4.82 0.38
CA VAL A 203 -13.01 6.19 0.83
C VAL A 203 -13.12 7.18 -0.33
N TRP A 204 -12.64 6.80 -1.52
CA TRP A 204 -12.77 7.67 -2.70
C TRP A 204 -14.22 7.87 -3.12
N GLU A 205 -15.00 6.81 -3.15
CA GLU A 205 -16.45 6.90 -3.45
C GLU A 205 -17.22 7.74 -2.41
N GLN A 206 -16.74 7.76 -1.16
CA GLN A 206 -17.37 8.51 -0.07
C GLN A 206 -17.10 10.01 -0.16
N CYS A 207 -15.88 10.42 -0.46
CA CYS A 207 -15.45 11.81 -0.27
C CYS A 207 -14.34 12.27 -1.23
N GLY A 208 -13.97 11.47 -2.23
CA GLY A 208 -13.06 11.88 -3.29
C GLY A 208 -13.75 12.73 -4.34
N ASP A 209 -12.98 13.51 -5.09
CA ASP A 209 -13.46 14.30 -6.22
C ASP A 209 -12.97 13.69 -7.55
N GLY A 210 -13.87 13.64 -8.53
CA GLY A 210 -13.59 13.07 -9.84
C GLY A 210 -13.40 11.55 -9.84
N SER A 211 -12.71 11.04 -10.86
CA SER A 211 -12.59 9.59 -11.13
C SER A 211 -11.55 8.87 -10.26
N GLY A 212 -10.64 9.60 -9.60
CA GLY A 212 -9.61 9.02 -8.73
C GLY A 212 -8.61 8.12 -9.43
N LEU A 213 -8.32 8.38 -10.69
CA LEU A 213 -7.43 7.55 -11.50
C LEU A 213 -6.01 7.61 -10.96
N THR A 214 -5.52 6.51 -10.42
CA THR A 214 -4.18 6.43 -9.82
C THR A 214 -3.13 5.94 -10.82
N TRP A 215 -3.53 5.24 -11.86
CA TRP A 215 -2.67 4.76 -12.94
C TRP A 215 -3.12 5.41 -14.26
N ARG A 216 -2.26 6.26 -14.86
CA ARG A 216 -2.68 7.22 -15.87
C ARG A 216 -1.68 7.34 -17.02
N SER A 217 -2.19 7.49 -18.24
CA SER A 217 -1.39 7.65 -19.47
C SER A 217 -0.66 8.99 -19.59
N ASP A 218 -1.02 9.99 -18.78
CA ASP A 218 -0.27 11.27 -18.69
C ASP A 218 0.93 11.20 -17.73
N ASN A 219 1.13 10.08 -17.04
CA ASN A 219 2.38 9.77 -16.34
C ASN A 219 3.41 9.27 -17.35
N GLU A 220 4.61 9.86 -17.36
CA GLU A 220 5.67 9.53 -18.31
C GLU A 220 6.05 8.04 -18.35
N TYR A 221 5.89 7.33 -17.22
CA TYR A 221 6.19 5.90 -17.12
C TYR A 221 5.08 5.00 -17.67
N GLN A 222 3.90 5.56 -17.94
CA GLN A 222 2.74 4.86 -18.48
C GLN A 222 2.34 5.34 -19.90
N ALA A 223 3.03 6.35 -20.45
CA ALA A 223 2.67 6.96 -21.72
C ALA A 223 2.60 5.96 -22.89
N ASP A 224 3.46 4.94 -22.89
CA ASP A 224 3.53 3.91 -23.94
C ASP A 224 2.75 2.61 -23.58
N ALA A 225 2.09 2.56 -22.42
CA ALA A 225 1.43 1.34 -21.95
C ALA A 225 0.21 0.94 -22.78
N ASN A 226 -0.37 1.86 -23.56
CA ASN A 226 -1.55 1.65 -24.41
C ASN A 226 -2.78 1.04 -23.67
N TRP A 227 -2.89 1.31 -22.37
CA TRP A 227 -3.99 0.90 -21.51
C TRP A 227 -4.86 2.09 -21.10
N PRO A 228 -6.17 1.90 -20.86
CA PRO A 228 -7.01 2.96 -20.34
C PRO A 228 -6.56 3.35 -18.93
N ASN A 229 -6.75 4.64 -18.58
CA ASN A 229 -6.54 5.12 -17.23
C ASN A 229 -7.39 4.35 -16.21
N ARG A 230 -6.84 4.06 -15.03
CA ARG A 230 -7.47 3.19 -14.02
C ARG A 230 -7.31 3.74 -12.61
N ARG A 231 -8.30 3.50 -11.77
CA ARG A 231 -8.18 3.58 -10.32
C ARG A 231 -7.86 2.18 -9.81
N LEU A 232 -6.64 1.96 -9.35
CA LEU A 232 -6.12 0.66 -8.89
C LEU A 232 -5.78 0.68 -7.41
N ASP A 233 -5.51 1.88 -6.85
CA ASP A 233 -5.12 2.09 -5.47
C ASP A 233 -6.32 2.59 -4.67
N TYR A 234 -6.48 2.04 -3.47
CA TYR A 234 -7.64 2.29 -2.63
C TYR A 234 -7.26 2.53 -1.19
N LEU A 235 -8.05 3.38 -0.53
CA LEU A 235 -8.23 3.38 0.91
C LEU A 235 -9.63 2.86 1.19
N PHE A 236 -9.73 1.82 2.01
CA PHE A 236 -10.98 1.30 2.53
C PHE A 236 -11.05 1.48 4.04
N VAL A 237 -12.26 1.55 4.56
CA VAL A 237 -12.52 1.54 6.00
C VAL A 237 -13.64 0.57 6.31
N THR A 238 -13.50 -0.21 7.39
CA THR A 238 -14.61 -1.00 7.93
C THR A 238 -15.64 -0.06 8.55
N TRP A 239 -16.84 -0.59 8.86
CA TRP A 239 -17.87 0.20 9.53
C TRP A 239 -17.31 0.85 10.81
N PRO A 240 -17.35 2.21 10.91
CA PRO A 240 -16.77 2.90 12.07
C PRO A 240 -17.53 2.59 13.35
N ARG A 241 -16.78 2.18 14.38
CA ARG A 241 -17.23 2.01 15.76
C ARG A 241 -16.08 2.40 16.69
N PRO A 242 -16.24 3.36 17.60
CA PRO A 242 -17.40 4.23 17.82
C PRO A 242 -17.58 5.29 16.73
N LYS A 243 -18.78 5.66 16.44
CA LYS A 243 -19.06 6.75 15.48
C LYS A 243 -18.78 8.11 16.14
N PRO A 244 -18.23 9.10 15.41
CA PRO A 244 -17.88 9.12 13.99
C PRO A 244 -16.41 8.75 13.69
N MET A 245 -15.69 8.14 14.63
CA MET A 245 -14.27 7.79 14.51
C MET A 245 -14.00 6.97 13.25
N GLY A 246 -12.99 7.39 12.47
CA GLY A 246 -12.65 6.73 11.22
C GLY A 246 -13.57 7.03 10.04
N HIS A 247 -14.51 7.97 10.16
CA HIS A 247 -15.25 8.47 9.03
C HIS A 247 -14.35 9.26 8.08
N ALA A 248 -14.30 8.89 6.81
CA ALA A 248 -13.58 9.65 5.81
C ALA A 248 -14.27 11.00 5.57
N ARG A 249 -13.47 12.07 5.46
CA ARG A 249 -13.96 13.45 5.27
C ARG A 249 -13.55 14.04 3.94
N ARG A 250 -12.40 13.65 3.44
CA ARG A 250 -11.79 14.13 2.21
C ARG A 250 -10.84 13.06 1.68
N ALA A 251 -10.78 12.92 0.36
CA ALA A 251 -9.76 12.13 -0.32
C ALA A 251 -9.22 12.89 -1.53
N TRP A 252 -7.93 12.75 -1.82
CA TRP A 252 -7.28 13.37 -2.96
C TRP A 252 -6.10 12.54 -3.46
N LEU A 253 -5.62 12.86 -4.65
CA LEU A 253 -4.41 12.26 -5.21
C LEU A 253 -3.18 13.14 -4.90
N ALA A 254 -2.06 12.49 -4.61
CA ALA A 254 -0.76 13.13 -4.44
C ALA A 254 0.29 12.45 -5.32
N GLY A 255 1.45 13.10 -5.53
CA GLY A 255 2.49 12.57 -6.41
C GLY A 255 2.09 12.50 -7.89
N VAL A 256 1.09 13.28 -8.29
CA VAL A 256 0.59 13.37 -9.67
C VAL A 256 1.54 14.16 -10.56
N GLU A 257 2.16 15.20 -9.98
CA GLU A 257 3.08 16.09 -10.69
C GLU A 257 4.53 15.64 -10.55
N SER A 258 5.34 15.92 -11.57
CA SER A 258 6.78 15.71 -11.48
C SER A 258 7.41 16.68 -10.47
N GLU A 259 8.33 16.18 -9.66
CA GLU A 259 9.15 16.96 -8.73
C GLU A 259 10.45 17.41 -9.43
N ASP A 260 10.96 18.58 -9.06
CA ASP A 260 12.31 18.99 -9.46
C ASP A 260 13.33 18.44 -8.47
N VAL A 261 14.16 17.52 -8.91
CA VAL A 261 15.25 16.94 -8.12
C VAL A 261 16.56 17.25 -8.85
N ASP A 262 17.39 18.09 -8.25
CA ASP A 262 18.69 18.52 -8.79
C ASP A 262 18.62 19.07 -10.24
N GLY A 263 17.57 19.89 -10.52
CA GLY A 263 17.33 20.49 -11.83
C GLY A 263 16.75 19.52 -12.86
N ARG A 264 16.29 18.35 -12.46
CA ARG A 264 15.61 17.36 -13.30
C ARG A 264 14.17 17.15 -12.85
N ARG A 265 13.26 17.25 -13.79
CA ARG A 265 11.85 16.88 -13.54
C ARG A 265 11.73 15.37 -13.53
N VAL A 266 11.19 14.83 -12.43
CA VAL A 266 11.06 13.39 -12.19
C VAL A 266 9.66 13.09 -11.66
N GLN A 267 8.95 12.20 -12.32
CA GLN A 267 7.72 11.64 -11.78
C GLN A 267 8.07 10.71 -10.60
N PRO A 268 7.46 10.88 -9.40
CA PRO A 268 7.86 10.08 -8.25
C PRO A 268 7.60 8.59 -8.39
N SER A 269 6.46 8.19 -8.98
CA SER A 269 6.06 6.81 -9.24
C SER A 269 5.20 6.73 -10.50
N ASP A 270 5.02 5.54 -11.04
CA ASP A 270 4.05 5.28 -12.11
C ASP A 270 2.60 5.28 -11.60
N HIS A 271 2.39 5.27 -10.27
CA HIS A 271 1.10 5.46 -9.61
C HIS A 271 1.04 6.81 -8.89
N ALA A 272 -0.15 7.40 -8.86
CA ALA A 272 -0.48 8.46 -7.91
C ALA A 272 -0.85 7.86 -6.54
N ALA A 273 -0.47 8.55 -5.47
CA ALA A 273 -0.88 8.19 -4.12
C ALA A 273 -2.34 8.58 -3.87
N VAL A 274 -3.05 7.79 -3.06
CA VAL A 274 -4.34 8.17 -2.48
C VAL A 274 -4.15 8.63 -1.05
N VAL A 275 -4.59 9.84 -0.75
CA VAL A 275 -4.53 10.44 0.59
C VAL A 275 -5.95 10.69 1.08
N ALA A 276 -6.18 10.52 2.37
CA ALA A 276 -7.49 10.83 2.96
C ALA A 276 -7.38 11.32 4.40
N ASP A 277 -8.30 12.20 4.78
CA ASP A 277 -8.55 12.64 6.14
C ASP A 277 -9.68 11.84 6.76
N PHE A 278 -9.46 11.38 8.00
CA PHE A 278 -10.45 10.67 8.79
C PHE A 278 -10.83 11.48 10.04
N ARG A 279 -12.08 11.36 10.47
CA ARG A 279 -12.52 11.90 11.75
C ARG A 279 -11.90 11.12 12.91
N VAL A 280 -11.41 11.85 13.90
CA VAL A 280 -10.77 11.30 15.10
C VAL A 280 -11.38 11.85 16.40
N GLY A 281 -12.54 12.48 16.30
CA GLY A 281 -13.29 13.04 17.41
C GLY A 281 -14.44 13.93 16.91
#